data_0873056b734e319a4fd120e30444d92d
#
_entry.id   0873056b734e319a4fd120e30444d92d
#
_cell.length_a   1.000
_cell.length_b   1.000
_cell.length_c   1.000
_cell.angle_alpha   90.00
_cell.angle_beta   90.00
_cell.angle_gamma   90.00
#
_symmetry.space_group_name_H-M   'P 1'
#
loop_
_entity.id
_entity.type
_entity.pdbx_description
1 polymer ?
#
loop_
_entity_poly.entity_id
_entity_poly.type
_entity_poly.pdbx_seq_one_letter_code
_entity_poly.pdbx_strand_id
1 'polypeptide(L)'
;MSRKVLVVDDEKLIVKGIRFSLEQDGMEVDCAYDGEEAVEKAKDKKYDIILLDLMLPKMDGLEVCQQIREFSNVPIVMLTAKGEDMDKILGLEYGADDYITKPFNILEVKARIKAIMRRAGSDHEEKEKAKSIQVGDLSMDCEGRRVFIAGKEINLTAKEFDVLELLVFNPNKVYSRENLLNIVWGYEYPGDVRTV
;
A
#
# COMPACT_ATOMS: atom_id res chain seq x y z
N MET A 1 -19.90 -7.66 0.22
CA MET A 1 -19.11 -8.65 1.01
C MET A 1 -18.44 -7.91 2.15
N SER A 2 -18.43 -8.46 3.38
CA SER A 2 -17.68 -7.86 4.49
C SER A 2 -16.19 -8.01 4.20
N ARG A 3 -15.40 -7.00 4.57
CA ARG A 3 -13.94 -7.02 4.37
C ARG A 3 -13.27 -7.76 5.52
N LYS A 4 -12.26 -8.57 5.21
CA LYS A 4 -11.57 -9.41 6.19
C LYS A 4 -10.20 -8.81 6.53
N VAL A 5 -9.97 -8.60 7.82
CA VAL A 5 -8.75 -8.02 8.38
C VAL A 5 -8.08 -9.03 9.29
N LEU A 6 -6.77 -9.23 9.13
CA LEU A 6 -5.96 -9.94 10.12
C LEU A 6 -5.22 -8.91 10.97
N VAL A 7 -5.37 -8.98 12.29
CA VAL A 7 -4.65 -8.14 13.26
C VAL A 7 -3.66 -9.00 14.01
N VAL A 8 -2.38 -8.66 13.91
CA VAL A 8 -1.27 -9.40 14.49
C VAL A 8 -0.50 -8.51 15.46
N ASP A 9 -0.59 -8.81 16.74
CA ASP A 9 0.09 -8.08 17.81
C ASP A 9 0.05 -8.96 19.08
N ASP A 10 1.14 -9.06 19.84
CA ASP A 10 1.18 -9.85 21.06
C ASP A 10 0.47 -9.17 22.25
N GLU A 11 0.25 -7.85 22.16
CA GLU A 11 -0.49 -7.08 23.13
C GLU A 11 -2.01 -7.26 22.98
N LYS A 12 -2.59 -8.19 23.73
CA LYS A 12 -4.02 -8.52 23.67
C LYS A 12 -4.98 -7.33 23.82
N LEU A 13 -4.57 -6.28 24.53
CA LEU A 13 -5.41 -5.08 24.69
C LEU A 13 -5.44 -4.25 23.40
N ILE A 14 -4.31 -4.13 22.70
CA ILE A 14 -4.22 -3.45 21.40
C ILE A 14 -5.08 -4.21 20.38
N VAL A 15 -4.87 -5.53 20.25
CA VAL A 15 -5.67 -6.38 19.37
C VAL A 15 -7.16 -6.24 19.64
N LYS A 16 -7.57 -6.30 20.90
CA LYS A 16 -8.99 -6.18 21.30
C LYS A 16 -9.56 -4.81 20.93
N GLY A 17 -8.80 -3.75 21.14
CA GLY A 17 -9.23 -2.37 20.81
C GLY A 17 -9.39 -2.16 19.29
N ILE A 18 -8.42 -2.62 18.50
CA ILE A 18 -8.47 -2.55 17.03
C ILE A 18 -9.64 -3.40 16.52
N ARG A 19 -9.74 -4.66 16.96
CA ARG A 19 -10.80 -5.58 16.57
C ARG A 19 -12.17 -4.99 16.82
N PHE A 20 -12.45 -4.56 18.06
CA PHE A 20 -13.74 -3.97 18.43
C PHE A 20 -14.11 -2.81 17.50
N SER A 21 -13.15 -1.93 17.23
CA SER A 21 -13.39 -0.74 16.41
C SER A 21 -13.64 -1.06 14.94
N LEU A 22 -12.94 -2.06 14.37
CA LEU A 22 -13.11 -2.47 12.97
C LEU A 22 -14.40 -3.29 12.78
N GLU A 23 -14.76 -4.14 13.75
CA GLU A 23 -16.04 -4.87 13.74
C GLU A 23 -17.25 -3.92 13.79
N GLN A 24 -17.15 -2.79 14.50
CA GLN A 24 -18.18 -1.74 14.48
C GLN A 24 -18.35 -1.11 13.07
N ASP A 25 -17.30 -1.08 12.27
CA ASP A 25 -17.38 -0.62 10.88
C ASP A 25 -17.83 -1.73 9.89
N GLY A 26 -18.27 -2.90 10.40
CA GLY A 26 -18.77 -4.01 9.61
C GLY A 26 -17.69 -4.89 8.96
N MET A 27 -16.45 -4.83 9.46
CA MET A 27 -15.36 -5.69 8.99
C MET A 27 -15.34 -7.00 9.79
N GLU A 28 -14.91 -8.09 9.14
CA GLU A 28 -14.57 -9.35 9.81
C GLU A 28 -13.11 -9.28 10.26
N VAL A 29 -12.84 -9.56 11.55
CA VAL A 29 -11.50 -9.43 12.11
C VAL A 29 -11.05 -10.75 12.72
N ASP A 30 -9.99 -11.32 12.14
CA ASP A 30 -9.22 -12.40 12.76
C ASP A 30 -8.02 -11.81 13.51
N CYS A 31 -7.55 -12.48 14.54
CA CYS A 31 -6.42 -12.04 15.37
C CYS A 31 -5.35 -13.12 15.42
N ALA A 32 -4.08 -12.73 15.45
CA ALA A 32 -2.94 -13.59 15.76
C ALA A 32 -2.06 -12.89 16.80
N TYR A 33 -1.38 -13.66 17.63
CA TYR A 33 -0.61 -13.15 18.76
C TYR A 33 0.88 -13.46 18.67
N ASP A 34 1.29 -14.14 17.62
CA ASP A 34 2.69 -14.40 17.28
C ASP A 34 2.85 -14.53 15.75
N GLY A 35 4.11 -14.51 15.29
CA GLY A 35 4.41 -14.53 13.87
C GLY A 35 4.07 -15.83 13.17
N GLU A 36 4.24 -16.97 13.82
CA GLU A 36 3.91 -18.28 13.25
C GLU A 36 2.40 -18.43 13.01
N GLU A 37 1.59 -18.03 14.01
CA GLU A 37 0.13 -18.00 13.90
C GLU A 37 -0.33 -17.07 12.78
N ALA A 38 0.34 -15.93 12.61
CA ALA A 38 0.03 -14.98 11.56
C ALA A 38 0.24 -15.57 10.15
N VAL A 39 1.39 -16.21 9.92
CA VAL A 39 1.70 -16.85 8.62
C VAL A 39 0.75 -18.01 8.33
N GLU A 40 0.45 -18.85 9.33
CA GLU A 40 -0.51 -19.96 9.18
C GLU A 40 -1.89 -19.45 8.76
N LYS A 41 -2.42 -18.45 9.48
CA LYS A 41 -3.71 -17.86 9.14
C LYS A 41 -3.73 -17.19 7.76
N ALA A 42 -2.64 -16.51 7.38
CA ALA A 42 -2.53 -15.89 6.07
C ALA A 42 -2.46 -16.91 4.92
N LYS A 43 -1.97 -18.15 5.16
CA LYS A 43 -2.01 -19.26 4.20
C LYS A 43 -3.40 -19.86 4.07
N ASP A 44 -4.09 -20.03 5.18
CA ASP A 44 -5.39 -20.72 5.22
C ASP A 44 -6.55 -19.88 4.73
N LYS A 45 -6.47 -18.54 4.89
CA LYS A 45 -7.56 -17.63 4.61
C LYS A 45 -7.09 -16.46 3.75
N LYS A 46 -8.00 -15.93 2.94
CA LYS A 46 -7.79 -14.67 2.22
C LYS A 46 -8.23 -13.49 3.08
N TYR A 47 -7.33 -12.55 3.27
CA TYR A 47 -7.59 -11.27 3.91
C TYR A 47 -7.51 -10.13 2.89
N ASP A 48 -8.24 -9.04 3.15
CA ASP A 48 -8.18 -7.82 2.35
C ASP A 48 -7.05 -6.90 2.82
N ILE A 49 -6.60 -7.04 4.07
CA ILE A 49 -5.48 -6.31 4.67
C ILE A 49 -4.99 -7.02 5.94
N ILE A 50 -3.70 -6.87 6.22
CA ILE A 50 -3.06 -7.35 7.46
C ILE A 50 -2.47 -6.15 8.21
N LEU A 51 -2.79 -6.02 9.50
CA LEU A 51 -2.10 -5.14 10.44
C LEU A 51 -1.10 -5.99 11.20
N LEU A 52 0.18 -5.66 11.13
CA LEU A 52 1.26 -6.52 11.59
C LEU A 52 2.21 -5.77 12.50
N ASP A 53 2.27 -6.15 13.78
CA ASP A 53 3.29 -5.63 14.68
C ASP A 53 4.68 -6.09 14.25
N LEU A 54 5.64 -5.19 14.36
CA LEU A 54 7.03 -5.47 14.09
C LEU A 54 7.64 -6.38 15.17
N MET A 55 7.32 -6.10 16.42
CA MET A 55 7.91 -6.78 17.59
C MET A 55 7.02 -7.93 18.06
N LEU A 56 7.12 -9.08 17.40
CA LEU A 56 6.36 -10.27 17.75
C LEU A 56 7.23 -11.35 18.38
N PRO A 57 6.67 -12.19 19.26
CA PRO A 57 7.35 -13.39 19.74
C PRO A 57 7.44 -14.46 18.65
N LYS A 58 8.42 -15.36 18.79
CA LYS A 58 8.76 -16.49 17.91
C LYS A 58 9.34 -16.07 16.55
N MET A 59 8.64 -15.22 15.81
CA MET A 59 9.02 -14.73 14.49
C MET A 59 8.70 -13.24 14.42
N ASP A 60 9.66 -12.39 14.10
CA ASP A 60 9.45 -10.94 14.02
C ASP A 60 8.57 -10.54 12.82
N GLY A 61 8.01 -9.31 12.88
CA GLY A 61 7.08 -8.86 11.87
C GLY A 61 7.69 -8.71 10.48
N LEU A 62 9.00 -8.46 10.35
CA LEU A 62 9.68 -8.38 9.05
C LEU A 62 9.75 -9.77 8.40
N GLU A 63 10.12 -10.76 9.18
CA GLU A 63 10.17 -12.16 8.72
C GLU A 63 8.77 -12.67 8.35
N VAL A 64 7.74 -12.34 9.14
CA VAL A 64 6.33 -12.63 8.81
C VAL A 64 5.94 -11.99 7.47
N CYS A 65 6.29 -10.71 7.27
CA CYS A 65 6.01 -9.99 6.03
C CYS A 65 6.66 -10.68 4.83
N GLN A 66 7.94 -11.03 4.92
CA GLN A 66 8.66 -11.76 3.85
C GLN A 66 7.98 -13.09 3.52
N GLN A 67 7.66 -13.90 4.53
CA GLN A 67 7.02 -15.19 4.31
C GLN A 67 5.63 -15.06 3.67
N ILE A 68 4.85 -14.04 4.08
CA ILE A 68 3.55 -13.78 3.44
C ILE A 68 3.73 -13.36 1.98
N ARG A 69 4.75 -12.56 1.65
CA ARG A 69 5.05 -12.13 0.28
C ARG A 69 5.42 -13.27 -0.67
N GLU A 70 5.89 -14.41 -0.16
CA GLU A 70 6.15 -15.60 -1.00
C GLU A 70 4.88 -16.16 -1.66
N PHE A 71 3.70 -15.95 -1.06
CA PHE A 71 2.45 -16.54 -1.55
C PHE A 71 1.27 -15.54 -1.68
N SER A 72 1.41 -14.29 -1.20
CA SER A 72 0.31 -13.31 -1.19
C SER A 72 0.79 -11.88 -1.39
N ASN A 73 0.02 -11.13 -2.19
CA ASN A 73 0.16 -9.68 -2.35
C ASN A 73 -0.85 -8.90 -1.49
N VAL A 74 -1.40 -9.52 -0.45
CA VAL A 74 -2.32 -8.84 0.48
C VAL A 74 -1.66 -7.58 1.06
N PRO A 75 -2.35 -6.43 1.10
CA PRO A 75 -1.79 -5.23 1.73
C PRO A 75 -1.40 -5.49 3.18
N ILE A 76 -0.18 -5.08 3.56
CA ILE A 76 0.36 -5.19 4.92
C ILE A 76 0.69 -3.80 5.45
N VAL A 77 0.12 -3.46 6.60
CA VAL A 77 0.44 -2.25 7.36
C VAL A 77 1.23 -2.64 8.60
N MET A 78 2.46 -2.16 8.70
CA MET A 78 3.31 -2.44 9.86
C MET A 78 2.93 -1.52 11.03
N LEU A 79 2.84 -2.08 12.22
CA LEU A 79 2.72 -1.36 13.48
C LEU A 79 4.11 -1.28 14.12
N THR A 80 4.65 -0.07 14.34
CA THR A 80 6.04 0.13 14.78
C THR A 80 6.11 0.96 16.04
N ALA A 81 7.15 0.81 16.86
CA ALA A 81 7.41 1.70 17.98
C ALA A 81 7.86 3.09 17.51
N LYS A 82 7.58 4.12 18.31
CA LYS A 82 7.97 5.50 18.01
C LYS A 82 9.50 5.67 18.18
N GLY A 83 10.20 6.07 17.11
CA GLY A 83 11.62 6.46 17.18
C GLY A 83 12.57 5.66 16.29
N GLU A 84 12.13 4.62 15.63
CA GLU A 84 12.97 3.78 14.78
C GLU A 84 12.66 4.05 13.29
N ASP A 85 13.29 5.12 12.76
CA ASP A 85 13.15 5.44 11.33
C ASP A 85 13.72 4.31 10.44
N MET A 86 14.66 3.53 10.97
CA MET A 86 15.18 2.32 10.33
C MET A 86 14.09 1.26 10.12
N ASP A 87 13.18 1.07 11.06
CA ASP A 87 12.11 0.08 10.94
C ASP A 87 11.11 0.43 9.84
N LYS A 88 10.90 1.71 9.58
CA LYS A 88 10.05 2.19 8.49
C LYS A 88 10.66 1.89 7.13
N ILE A 89 11.96 2.13 6.98
CA ILE A 89 12.73 1.88 5.76
C ILE A 89 12.77 0.37 5.50
N LEU A 90 13.12 -0.41 6.52
CA LEU A 90 13.14 -1.88 6.44
C LEU A 90 11.75 -2.44 6.11
N GLY A 91 10.69 -1.97 6.76
CA GLY A 91 9.33 -2.42 6.47
C GLY A 91 8.92 -2.25 5.00
N LEU A 92 9.30 -1.13 4.38
CA LEU A 92 9.05 -0.87 2.96
C LEU A 92 9.94 -1.73 2.05
N GLU A 93 11.20 -1.96 2.40
CA GLU A 93 12.12 -2.85 1.67
C GLU A 93 11.66 -4.32 1.72
N TYR A 94 11.06 -4.74 2.83
CA TYR A 94 10.49 -6.08 3.00
C TYR A 94 9.06 -6.25 2.44
N GLY A 95 8.54 -5.22 1.77
CA GLY A 95 7.29 -5.28 1.01
C GLY A 95 6.03 -4.91 1.80
N ALA A 96 6.16 -4.17 2.90
CA ALA A 96 5.01 -3.53 3.55
C ALA A 96 4.46 -2.38 2.69
N ASP A 97 3.15 -2.15 2.74
CA ASP A 97 2.46 -1.12 1.96
C ASP A 97 2.35 0.21 2.70
N ASP A 98 2.37 0.18 4.02
CA ASP A 98 2.33 1.36 4.90
C ASP A 98 2.79 0.99 6.32
N TYR A 99 2.97 2.01 7.17
CA TYR A 99 3.32 1.83 8.59
C TYR A 99 2.55 2.81 9.47
N ILE A 100 2.32 2.41 10.71
CA ILE A 100 1.68 3.21 11.76
C ILE A 100 2.54 3.13 13.01
N THR A 101 2.91 4.28 13.58
CA THR A 101 3.73 4.33 14.81
C THR A 101 2.86 4.23 16.06
N LYS A 102 3.24 3.35 16.99
CA LYS A 102 2.68 3.27 18.34
C LYS A 102 3.23 4.41 19.23
N PRO A 103 2.43 5.06 20.09
CA PRO A 103 0.98 4.87 20.23
C PRO A 103 0.21 5.56 19.09
N PHE A 104 -0.79 4.89 18.57
CA PHE A 104 -1.62 5.39 17.47
C PHE A 104 -3.06 5.71 17.92
N ASN A 105 -3.71 6.58 17.16
CA ASN A 105 -5.14 6.79 17.29
C ASN A 105 -5.88 5.78 16.40
N ILE A 106 -6.90 5.13 16.93
CA ILE A 106 -7.71 4.15 16.18
C ILE A 106 -8.36 4.77 14.93
N LEU A 107 -8.64 6.07 14.93
CA LEU A 107 -9.14 6.78 13.75
C LEU A 107 -8.10 6.86 12.64
N GLU A 108 -6.81 6.98 12.99
CA GLU A 108 -5.70 6.92 12.03
C GLU A 108 -5.62 5.53 11.39
N VAL A 109 -5.67 4.46 12.20
CA VAL A 109 -5.69 3.08 11.71
C VAL A 109 -6.83 2.87 10.72
N LYS A 110 -8.04 3.28 11.07
CA LYS A 110 -9.23 3.20 10.19
C LYS A 110 -9.04 3.98 8.88
N ALA A 111 -8.51 5.18 8.95
CA ALA A 111 -8.30 6.03 7.78
C ALA A 111 -7.29 5.40 6.80
N ARG A 112 -6.18 4.85 7.31
CA ARG A 112 -5.16 4.17 6.52
C ARG A 112 -5.70 2.88 5.90
N ILE A 113 -6.40 2.05 6.66
CA ILE A 113 -7.08 0.84 6.16
C ILE A 113 -8.00 1.21 4.98
N LYS A 114 -8.87 2.22 5.16
CA LYS A 114 -9.80 2.66 4.11
C LYS A 114 -9.06 3.17 2.86
N ALA A 115 -7.95 3.90 3.04
CA ALA A 115 -7.14 4.40 1.93
C ALA A 115 -6.46 3.27 1.14
N ILE A 116 -5.88 2.30 1.84
CA ILE A 116 -5.20 1.15 1.23
C ILE A 116 -6.22 0.24 0.54
N MET A 117 -7.33 -0.09 1.21
CA MET A 117 -8.39 -0.93 0.63
C MET A 117 -9.07 -0.27 -0.59
N ARG A 118 -9.15 1.06 -0.63
CA ARG A 118 -9.64 1.78 -1.81
C ARG A 118 -8.68 1.61 -2.98
N ARG A 119 -7.36 1.68 -2.76
CA ARG A 119 -6.35 1.43 -3.79
C ARG A 119 -6.38 -0.04 -4.24
N ALA A 120 -6.45 -0.98 -3.31
CA ALA A 120 -6.53 -2.41 -3.60
C ALA A 120 -7.88 -2.83 -4.22
N GLY A 121 -8.98 -2.16 -3.87
CA GLY A 121 -10.33 -2.40 -4.44
C GLY A 121 -10.51 -1.78 -5.82
N SER A 122 -9.91 -0.63 -6.09
CA SER A 122 -9.82 -0.07 -7.45
C SER A 122 -8.96 -0.96 -8.35
N ASP A 123 -7.96 -1.65 -7.80
CA ASP A 123 -7.12 -2.61 -8.52
C ASP A 123 -7.87 -3.87 -9.01
N HIS A 124 -9.02 -4.25 -8.43
CA HIS A 124 -9.78 -5.43 -8.89
C HIS A 124 -10.89 -5.13 -9.88
N GLU A 125 -11.49 -3.94 -9.87
CA GLU A 125 -12.47 -3.53 -10.87
C GLU A 125 -11.88 -2.66 -11.99
N GLU A 126 -10.74 -1.97 -11.71
CA GLU A 126 -10.03 -1.16 -12.69
C GLU A 126 -8.87 -1.90 -13.38
N LYS A 127 -8.32 -3.00 -12.83
CA LYS A 127 -7.29 -3.80 -13.52
C LYS A 127 -7.81 -4.52 -14.77
N GLU A 128 -9.09 -4.76 -14.91
CA GLU A 128 -9.65 -5.17 -16.23
C GLU A 128 -9.89 -3.99 -17.17
N LYS A 129 -9.97 -2.74 -16.65
CA LYS A 129 -10.12 -1.51 -17.46
C LYS A 129 -8.85 -0.65 -17.55
N ALA A 130 -7.86 -0.84 -16.68
CA ALA A 130 -6.66 0.00 -16.58
C ALA A 130 -5.40 -0.62 -17.22
N LYS A 131 -5.56 -1.67 -18.04
CA LYS A 131 -4.45 -2.12 -18.90
C LYS A 131 -4.14 -1.09 -19.99
N SER A 132 -5.09 -0.28 -20.38
CA SER A 132 -4.90 0.85 -21.28
C SER A 132 -5.88 1.97 -20.95
N ILE A 133 -5.40 3.20 -20.90
CA ILE A 133 -6.23 4.40 -20.77
C ILE A 133 -6.23 5.13 -22.09
N GLN A 134 -7.40 5.62 -22.51
CA GLN A 134 -7.55 6.43 -23.72
C GLN A 134 -8.20 7.77 -23.38
N VAL A 135 -7.51 8.84 -23.74
CA VAL A 135 -7.97 10.21 -23.57
C VAL A 135 -7.79 10.95 -24.90
N GLY A 136 -8.86 11.10 -25.67
CA GLY A 136 -8.77 11.63 -27.04
C GLY A 136 -7.87 10.73 -27.92
N ASP A 137 -6.86 11.32 -28.53
CA ASP A 137 -5.89 10.62 -29.37
C ASP A 137 -4.76 9.94 -28.56
N LEU A 138 -4.65 10.20 -27.26
CA LEU A 138 -3.68 9.60 -26.38
C LEU A 138 -4.18 8.24 -25.90
N SER A 139 -3.37 7.20 -26.06
CA SER A 139 -3.60 5.89 -25.44
C SER A 139 -2.33 5.44 -24.70
N MET A 140 -2.49 4.94 -23.48
CA MET A 140 -1.40 4.45 -22.64
C MET A 140 -1.64 2.99 -22.29
N ASP A 141 -0.65 2.17 -22.50
CA ASP A 141 -0.53 0.82 -21.96
C ASP A 141 0.31 0.88 -20.67
N CYS A 142 -0.35 0.87 -19.53
CA CYS A 142 0.32 1.03 -18.24
C CYS A 142 1.16 -0.20 -17.84
N GLU A 143 0.75 -1.39 -18.29
CA GLU A 143 1.47 -2.64 -18.02
C GLU A 143 2.75 -2.72 -18.87
N GLY A 144 2.63 -2.44 -20.17
CA GLY A 144 3.77 -2.39 -21.09
C GLY A 144 4.57 -1.09 -21.04
N ARG A 145 4.13 -0.10 -20.25
CA ARG A 145 4.72 1.26 -20.16
C ARG A 145 4.91 1.91 -21.53
N ARG A 146 3.89 1.80 -22.40
CA ARG A 146 3.91 2.34 -23.77
C ARG A 146 2.86 3.44 -23.93
N VAL A 147 3.19 4.42 -24.73
CA VAL A 147 2.31 5.56 -25.02
C VAL A 147 2.14 5.68 -26.54
N PHE A 148 0.91 5.92 -26.97
CA PHE A 148 0.57 6.13 -28.36
C PHE A 148 -0.21 7.44 -28.50
N ILE A 149 0.06 8.21 -29.55
CA ILE A 149 -0.71 9.37 -29.96
C ILE A 149 -1.22 9.13 -31.38
N ALA A 150 -2.54 9.15 -31.57
CA ALA A 150 -3.19 8.82 -32.84
C ALA A 150 -2.67 7.48 -33.45
N GLY A 151 -2.46 6.46 -32.61
CA GLY A 151 -1.98 5.14 -32.99
C GLY A 151 -0.48 5.02 -33.22
N LYS A 152 0.29 6.12 -33.13
CA LYS A 152 1.76 6.12 -33.29
C LYS A 152 2.42 6.05 -31.92
N GLU A 153 3.31 5.08 -31.71
CA GLU A 153 4.06 4.90 -30.48
C GLU A 153 5.03 6.06 -30.24
N ILE A 154 5.04 6.57 -29.02
CA ILE A 154 5.93 7.64 -28.54
C ILE A 154 6.85 7.06 -27.48
N ASN A 155 8.15 7.20 -27.66
CA ASN A 155 9.15 6.77 -26.69
C ASN A 155 9.29 7.81 -25.59
N LEU A 156 8.95 7.42 -24.37
CA LEU A 156 9.15 8.20 -23.15
C LEU A 156 10.20 7.54 -22.27
N THR A 157 10.97 8.33 -21.55
CA THR A 157 11.79 7.83 -20.45
C THR A 157 10.91 7.33 -19.32
N ALA A 158 11.46 6.54 -18.42
CA ALA A 158 10.69 6.01 -17.28
C ALA A 158 10.01 7.13 -16.46
N LYS A 159 10.72 8.23 -16.23
CA LYS A 159 10.18 9.36 -15.43
C LYS A 159 9.15 10.21 -16.18
N GLU A 160 9.32 10.38 -17.48
CA GLU A 160 8.32 11.04 -18.34
C GLU A 160 7.02 10.23 -18.37
N PHE A 161 7.13 8.90 -18.44
CA PHE A 161 5.98 8.01 -18.34
C PHE A 161 5.29 8.15 -16.99
N ASP A 162 6.03 8.11 -15.87
CA ASP A 162 5.49 8.24 -14.51
C ASP A 162 4.75 9.57 -14.31
N VAL A 163 5.29 10.68 -14.84
CA VAL A 163 4.62 12.00 -14.80
C VAL A 163 3.34 11.98 -15.62
N LEU A 164 3.40 11.45 -16.85
CA LEU A 164 2.23 11.39 -17.73
C LEU A 164 1.13 10.53 -17.11
N GLU A 165 1.48 9.36 -16.58
CA GLU A 165 0.56 8.46 -15.89
C GLU A 165 -0.12 9.17 -14.72
N LEU A 166 0.65 9.84 -13.85
CA LEU A 166 0.10 10.61 -12.72
C LEU A 166 -0.92 11.66 -13.16
N LEU A 167 -0.64 12.39 -14.26
CA LEU A 167 -1.52 13.45 -14.76
C LEU A 167 -2.78 12.88 -15.42
N VAL A 168 -2.65 11.82 -16.20
CA VAL A 168 -3.76 11.19 -16.93
C VAL A 168 -4.76 10.52 -15.97
N PHE A 169 -4.27 9.90 -14.90
CA PHE A 169 -5.13 9.32 -13.86
C PHE A 169 -5.76 10.37 -12.91
N ASN A 170 -5.32 11.63 -12.97
CA ASN A 170 -5.85 12.71 -12.13
C ASN A 170 -6.21 13.96 -12.95
N PRO A 171 -7.15 13.90 -13.90
CA PRO A 171 -7.38 14.93 -14.89
C PRO A 171 -7.84 16.30 -14.35
N ASN A 172 -8.33 16.35 -13.12
CA ASN A 172 -8.83 17.59 -12.50
C ASN A 172 -7.93 18.06 -11.33
N LYS A 173 -6.72 17.53 -11.21
CA LYS A 173 -5.81 17.86 -10.13
C LYS A 173 -4.62 18.67 -10.63
N VAL A 174 -4.36 19.80 -9.99
CA VAL A 174 -3.18 20.64 -10.27
C VAL A 174 -2.05 20.19 -9.35
N TYR A 175 -0.88 19.98 -9.93
CA TYR A 175 0.34 19.65 -9.21
C TYR A 175 1.36 20.78 -9.34
N SER A 176 1.97 21.18 -8.22
CA SER A 176 3.15 22.04 -8.27
C SER A 176 4.36 21.21 -8.73
N ARG A 177 5.42 21.90 -9.22
CA ARG A 177 6.69 21.23 -9.56
C ARG A 177 7.25 20.42 -8.39
N GLU A 178 7.24 21.02 -7.22
CA GLU A 178 7.71 20.36 -5.99
C GLU A 178 6.90 19.10 -5.68
N ASN A 179 5.58 19.16 -5.83
CA ASN A 179 4.73 17.98 -5.64
C ASN A 179 5.02 16.88 -6.69
N LEU A 180 5.27 17.23 -7.95
CA LEU A 180 5.64 16.26 -8.98
C LEU A 180 6.98 15.62 -8.68
N LEU A 181 8.00 16.42 -8.28
CA LEU A 181 9.30 15.89 -7.87
C LEU A 181 9.18 14.92 -6.71
N ASN A 182 8.43 15.29 -5.67
CA ASN A 182 8.25 14.44 -4.49
C ASN A 182 7.51 13.12 -4.81
N ILE A 183 6.51 13.15 -5.69
CA ILE A 183 5.71 11.97 -6.04
C ILE A 183 6.48 11.05 -6.99
N VAL A 184 7.13 11.59 -8.01
CA VAL A 184 7.74 10.81 -9.10
C VAL A 184 9.20 10.46 -8.85
N TRP A 185 9.95 11.33 -8.16
CA TRP A 185 11.38 11.10 -7.85
C TRP A 185 11.66 10.73 -6.40
N GLY A 186 10.71 10.96 -5.48
CA GLY A 186 10.84 10.73 -4.04
C GLY A 186 11.28 11.96 -3.26
N TYR A 187 11.05 11.92 -1.93
CA TYR A 187 11.26 13.06 -1.02
C TYR A 187 12.72 13.55 -0.89
N GLU A 188 13.70 12.78 -1.34
CA GLU A 188 15.13 13.11 -1.23
C GLU A 188 15.81 13.30 -2.58
N TYR A 189 15.07 13.75 -3.60
CA TYR A 189 15.70 14.00 -4.89
C TYR A 189 16.67 15.19 -4.82
N PRO A 190 17.99 14.96 -4.93
CA PRO A 190 19.00 16.03 -4.80
C PRO A 190 19.17 16.86 -6.09
N GLY A 191 18.29 16.67 -7.08
CA GLY A 191 18.37 17.30 -8.39
C GLY A 191 17.76 18.71 -8.43
N ASP A 192 18.07 19.45 -9.50
CA ASP A 192 17.52 20.79 -9.75
C ASP A 192 16.01 20.70 -10.05
N VAL A 193 15.24 21.62 -9.47
CA VAL A 193 13.78 21.82 -9.70
C VAL A 193 13.44 21.99 -11.19
N ARG A 194 14.44 22.28 -12.06
CA ARG A 194 14.28 22.41 -13.51
C ARG A 194 14.14 21.07 -14.24
N THR A 195 14.25 19.94 -13.54
CA THR A 195 14.14 18.59 -14.13
C THR A 195 12.71 18.24 -14.56
N VAL A 196 11.70 18.97 -14.07
CA VAL A 196 10.26 18.78 -14.39
C VAL A 196 9.71 19.94 -15.20
#